data_eba56dfd0b0b9b980bf31767def99335
#
_entry.id   eba56dfd0b0b9b980bf31767def99335
#
_cell.length_a   1.000
_cell.length_b   1.000
_cell.length_c   1.000
_cell.angle_alpha   90.00
_cell.angle_beta   90.00
_cell.angle_gamma   90.00
#
_symmetry.space_group_name_H-M   'P 1'
#
loop_
_entity.id
_entity.type
_entity.pdbx_description
1 polymer ?
#
loop_
_entity_poly.entity_id
_entity_poly.type
_entity_poly.pdbx_seq_one_letter_code
_entity_poly.pdbx_strand_id
1 'polypeptide(L)'
;MLGNIFKKEKPEASITNHNRQHPRRSDDRCVSIINGQMFPVENWSSGGMQIIADDRLFAMDQDCVFTMKFKLQGEIMEIDHKAKVVRKAPQKVSLQFLPLSKKAKDGFQKVVDDYVSQRFADSQNA
;
A
#
# COMPACT_ATOMS: atom_id res chain seq x y z
N MET A 1 -16.11 2.73 -31.95
CA MET A 1 -15.87 2.62 -31.78
C MET A 1 -15.73 2.60 -31.07
N LEU A 2 -15.44 2.67 -31.13
CA LEU A 2 -15.09 2.73 -30.62
C LEU A 2 -14.53 2.61 -29.87
N GLY A 3 -14.28 2.36 -29.95
CA GLY A 3 -13.61 2.07 -29.35
C GLY A 3 -13.11 2.58 -28.62
N ASN A 4 -12.97 2.92 -28.70
CA ASN A 4 -12.45 3.42 -28.11
C ASN A 4 -12.58 3.63 -27.18
N ILE A 5 -12.88 3.47 -27.35
CA ILE A 5 -12.92 3.75 -26.38
C ILE A 5 -12.50 3.12 -25.31
N PHE A 6 -12.56 2.42 -25.37
CA PHE A 6 -12.19 1.73 -24.62
C PHE A 6 -11.08 1.63 -24.07
N LYS A 7 -10.78 1.55 -24.16
CA LYS A 7 -9.54 1.38 -23.92
C LYS A 7 -8.94 2.34 -23.05
N LYS A 8 -9.42 3.28 -22.85
CA LYS A 8 -8.82 4.24 -22.11
C LYS A 8 -8.71 4.07 -20.69
N GLU A 9 -9.42 3.23 -20.07
CA GLU A 9 -9.33 3.11 -18.65
C GLU A 9 -7.99 2.78 -18.16
N LYS A 10 -7.40 1.78 -18.71
CA LYS A 10 -6.16 1.37 -18.22
C LYS A 10 -5.11 2.39 -18.34
N PRO A 11 -5.01 3.05 -19.41
CA PRO A 11 -4.01 4.07 -19.55
C PRO A 11 -4.12 5.14 -18.50
N GLU A 12 -5.32 5.39 -18.05
CA GLU A 12 -5.49 6.40 -17.07
C GLU A 12 -4.84 6.06 -15.76
N ALA A 13 -4.93 4.84 -15.35
CA ALA A 13 -4.31 4.42 -14.13
C ALA A 13 -2.81 4.64 -14.22
N SER A 14 -2.23 4.35 -15.36
CA SER A 14 -0.82 4.55 -15.53
C SER A 14 -0.44 6.00 -15.44
N ILE A 15 -1.23 6.85 -16.05
CA ILE A 15 -0.96 8.26 -16.02
C ILE A 15 -0.95 8.78 -14.60
N THR A 16 -1.87 8.32 -13.81
CA THR A 16 -1.93 8.74 -12.43
C THR A 16 -0.64 8.43 -11.70
N ASN A 17 -0.06 7.29 -11.98
CA ASN A 17 1.15 6.89 -11.31
C ASN A 17 2.35 7.74 -11.64
N HIS A 18 2.34 8.40 -12.78
CA HIS A 18 3.45 9.24 -13.18
C HIS A 18 3.70 10.39 -12.23
N ASN A 19 2.68 10.83 -11.54
CA ASN A 19 2.80 11.98 -10.67
C ASN A 19 3.14 11.63 -9.24
N ARG A 20 3.39 10.37 -8.97
CA ARG A 20 3.70 9.94 -7.63
C ARG A 20 5.19 9.91 -7.41
N GLN A 21 5.60 10.40 -6.24
CA GLN A 21 6.99 10.33 -5.86
C GLN A 21 7.38 8.89 -5.57
N HIS A 22 6.46 8.10 -5.06
CA HIS A 22 6.71 6.70 -4.73
C HIS A 22 5.67 5.84 -5.45
N PRO A 23 6.10 4.86 -6.24
CA PRO A 23 5.15 3.96 -6.89
C PRO A 23 4.31 3.23 -5.85
N ARG A 24 3.04 3.12 -6.10
CA ARG A 24 2.15 2.42 -5.19
C ARG A 24 1.90 1.01 -5.69
N ARG A 25 1.67 0.11 -4.74
CA ARG A 25 1.42 -1.28 -5.04
C ARG A 25 0.05 -1.67 -4.55
N SER A 26 -0.74 -2.29 -5.42
CA SER A 26 -2.04 -2.85 -5.08
C SER A 26 -1.82 -4.31 -4.76
N ASP A 27 -2.23 -4.72 -3.57
CA ASP A 27 -1.96 -6.08 -3.14
C ASP A 27 -2.94 -6.51 -2.06
N ASP A 28 -3.50 -7.70 -2.22
CA ASP A 28 -4.41 -8.26 -1.23
C ASP A 28 -3.67 -9.11 -0.20
N ARG A 29 -2.33 -9.11 -0.25
CA ARG A 29 -1.53 -9.85 0.71
C ARG A 29 -0.99 -8.97 1.81
N CYS A 30 -1.57 -7.80 2.00
CA CYS A 30 -1.11 -6.86 3.00
C CYS A 30 -2.28 -6.35 3.81
N VAL A 31 -2.12 -6.38 5.14
CA VAL A 31 -3.10 -5.79 6.04
C VAL A 31 -2.37 -4.88 7.00
N SER A 32 -3.10 -3.96 7.62
CA SER A 32 -2.55 -3.06 8.61
C SER A 32 -3.38 -3.16 9.88
N ILE A 33 -2.71 -3.28 11.01
CA ILE A 33 -3.38 -3.33 12.30
C ILE A 33 -3.18 -1.97 12.96
N ILE A 34 -4.28 -1.30 13.27
CA ILE A 34 -4.27 0.02 13.89
C ILE A 34 -5.24 -0.02 15.05
N ASN A 35 -4.76 0.32 16.25
CA ASN A 35 -5.59 0.31 17.46
C ASN A 35 -6.29 -1.04 17.67
N GLY A 36 -5.59 -2.11 17.37
CA GLY A 36 -6.12 -3.45 17.60
C GLY A 36 -7.09 -3.94 16.53
N GLN A 37 -7.37 -3.14 15.52
CA GLN A 37 -8.25 -3.54 14.43
C GLN A 37 -7.45 -3.77 13.16
N MET A 38 -7.85 -4.78 12.38
CA MET A 38 -7.18 -5.13 11.16
C MET A 38 -7.92 -4.54 9.96
N PHE A 39 -7.18 -3.86 9.09
CA PHE A 39 -7.74 -3.25 7.89
C PHE A 39 -7.00 -3.73 6.65
N PRO A 40 -7.72 -4.06 5.59
CA PRO A 40 -7.04 -4.40 4.32
C PRO A 40 -6.30 -3.17 3.79
N VAL A 41 -5.13 -3.39 3.22
CA VAL A 41 -4.37 -2.31 2.59
C VAL A 41 -4.64 -2.37 1.11
N GLU A 42 -5.24 -1.33 0.56
CA GLU A 42 -5.58 -1.30 -0.84
C GLU A 42 -4.35 -1.06 -1.70
N ASN A 43 -3.50 -0.15 -1.26
CA ASN A 43 -2.22 0.08 -1.92
C ASN A 43 -1.26 0.75 -0.94
N TRP A 44 0.03 0.69 -1.24
CA TRP A 44 1.04 1.24 -0.35
C TRP A 44 2.31 1.54 -1.13
N SER A 45 3.16 2.36 -0.50
CA SER A 45 4.50 2.66 -0.99
C SER A 45 5.34 2.96 0.24
N SER A 46 6.61 3.31 0.05
CA SER A 46 7.43 3.71 1.18
C SER A 46 7.00 5.04 1.77
N GLY A 47 6.10 5.75 1.12
CA GLY A 47 5.61 7.05 1.62
C GLY A 47 4.31 6.96 2.39
N GLY A 48 3.54 5.89 2.23
CA GLY A 48 2.27 5.78 2.92
C GLY A 48 1.44 4.61 2.44
N MET A 49 0.21 4.54 2.95
CA MET A 49 -0.71 3.48 2.56
C MET A 49 -2.13 4.01 2.49
N GLN A 50 -2.95 3.32 1.73
CA GLN A 50 -4.38 3.57 1.70
C GLN A 50 -5.05 2.30 2.19
N ILE A 51 -5.86 2.42 3.24
CA ILE A 51 -6.55 1.28 3.82
C ILE A 51 -8.04 1.37 3.52
N ILE A 52 -8.69 0.22 3.56
CA ILE A 52 -10.13 0.15 3.42
C ILE A 52 -10.68 0.13 4.83
N ALA A 53 -11.37 1.21 5.21
CA ALA A 53 -11.85 1.38 6.56
C ALA A 53 -12.96 2.40 6.56
N ASP A 54 -13.85 2.28 7.56
CA ASP A 54 -14.87 3.29 7.78
C ASP A 54 -14.12 4.58 8.17
N ASP A 55 -14.26 5.60 7.35
CA ASP A 55 -13.52 6.84 7.56
C ASP A 55 -13.89 7.53 8.86
N ARG A 56 -15.05 7.21 9.44
CA ARG A 56 -15.46 7.81 10.70
C ARG A 56 -14.63 7.32 11.87
N LEU A 57 -13.88 6.24 11.69
CA LEU A 57 -13.00 5.73 12.75
C LEU A 57 -11.73 6.56 12.90
N PHE A 58 -11.47 7.45 11.97
CA PHE A 58 -10.23 8.22 11.95
C PHE A 58 -10.50 9.70 11.85
N ALA A 59 -9.63 10.51 12.45
CA ALA A 59 -9.70 11.95 12.35
C ALA A 59 -8.59 12.44 11.42
N MET A 60 -8.83 13.54 10.72
CA MET A 60 -7.77 14.14 9.91
C MET A 60 -6.63 14.55 10.81
N ASP A 61 -5.41 14.34 10.31
CA ASP A 61 -4.17 14.65 11.02
C ASP A 61 -3.94 13.82 12.27
N GLN A 62 -4.74 12.77 12.47
CA GLN A 62 -4.56 11.87 13.60
C GLN A 62 -3.26 11.07 13.42
N ASP A 63 -2.49 10.94 14.49
CA ASP A 63 -1.30 10.11 14.49
C ASP A 63 -1.71 8.68 14.84
N CYS A 64 -1.18 7.73 14.10
CA CYS A 64 -1.51 6.32 14.30
C CYS A 64 -0.23 5.51 14.39
N VAL A 65 -0.24 4.53 15.29
CA VAL A 65 0.81 3.51 15.34
C VAL A 65 0.22 2.30 14.67
N PHE A 66 0.95 1.70 13.75
CA PHE A 66 0.43 0.58 13.00
C PHE A 66 1.43 -0.54 12.87
N THR A 67 0.92 -1.73 12.56
CA THR A 67 1.72 -2.88 12.18
C THR A 67 1.20 -3.36 10.84
N MET A 68 2.02 -3.28 9.80
CA MET A 68 1.67 -3.84 8.51
C MET A 68 2.17 -5.27 8.45
N LYS A 69 1.32 -6.17 7.95
CA LYS A 69 1.69 -7.56 7.77
C LYS A 69 1.64 -7.89 6.29
N PHE A 70 2.76 -8.40 5.79
CA PHE A 70 2.90 -8.78 4.38
C PHE A 70 3.10 -10.27 4.28
N LYS A 71 2.34 -10.89 3.39
CA LYS A 71 2.52 -12.32 3.15
C LYS A 71 3.57 -12.48 2.05
N LEU A 72 4.73 -12.98 2.43
CA LEU A 72 5.82 -13.24 1.51
C LEU A 72 5.90 -14.73 1.23
N GLN A 73 6.83 -15.11 0.36
CA GLN A 73 7.05 -16.52 0.11
C GLN A 73 7.65 -17.13 1.36
N GLY A 74 6.90 -18.03 1.99
CA GLY A 74 7.41 -18.78 3.13
C GLY A 74 7.40 -18.06 4.47
N GLU A 75 6.92 -16.83 4.53
CA GLU A 75 6.90 -16.12 5.80
C GLU A 75 5.94 -14.94 5.78
N ILE A 76 5.66 -14.41 6.96
CA ILE A 76 4.89 -13.20 7.11
C ILE A 76 5.83 -12.14 7.67
N MET A 77 5.95 -11.01 6.99
CA MET A 77 6.80 -9.91 7.42
C MET A 77 5.95 -8.88 8.13
N GLU A 78 6.39 -8.43 9.29
CA GLU A 78 5.69 -7.38 10.05
C GLU A 78 6.55 -6.14 10.09
N ILE A 79 5.93 -4.99 9.85
CA ILE A 79 6.62 -3.70 9.93
C ILE A 79 5.80 -2.80 10.82
N ASP A 80 6.41 -2.38 11.93
CA ASP A 80 5.79 -1.44 12.87
C ASP A 80 6.29 -0.04 12.57
N HIS A 81 5.37 0.93 12.52
CA HIS A 81 5.76 2.30 12.29
C HIS A 81 4.62 3.23 12.67
N LYS A 82 4.80 4.51 12.40
CA LYS A 82 3.80 5.54 12.72
C LYS A 82 3.42 6.28 11.46
N ALA A 83 2.19 6.75 11.42
CA ALA A 83 1.67 7.45 10.27
C ALA A 83 0.67 8.51 10.73
N LYS A 84 0.34 9.42 9.82
CA LYS A 84 -0.63 10.47 10.06
C LYS A 84 -1.72 10.35 9.01
N VAL A 85 -2.97 10.49 9.42
CA VAL A 85 -4.09 10.48 8.49
C VAL A 85 -4.06 11.78 7.69
N VAL A 86 -3.93 11.65 6.38
CA VAL A 86 -3.82 12.82 5.51
C VAL A 86 -5.00 12.98 4.56
N ARG A 87 -5.83 11.94 4.44
CA ARG A 87 -6.95 12.01 3.52
C ARG A 87 -8.00 10.99 3.91
N LYS A 88 -9.27 11.38 3.79
CA LYS A 88 -10.39 10.49 4.08
C LYS A 88 -11.38 10.56 2.93
N ALA A 89 -11.94 9.43 2.60
CA ALA A 89 -13.04 9.30 1.65
C ALA A 89 -13.92 8.17 2.17
N PRO A 90 -15.16 8.04 1.71
CA PRO A 90 -16.02 6.97 2.19
C PRO A 90 -15.31 5.61 2.04
N GLN A 91 -15.20 4.88 3.14
CA GLN A 91 -14.60 3.56 3.19
C GLN A 91 -13.12 3.51 2.79
N LYS A 92 -12.43 4.67 2.77
CA LYS A 92 -11.00 4.70 2.45
C LYS A 92 -10.32 5.75 3.29
N VAL A 93 -9.15 5.40 3.82
CA VAL A 93 -8.34 6.32 4.62
C VAL A 93 -6.91 6.24 4.13
N SER A 94 -6.31 7.40 3.86
CA SER A 94 -4.93 7.47 3.41
C SER A 94 -4.07 7.96 4.55
N LEU A 95 -2.97 7.24 4.78
CA LEU A 95 -2.04 7.56 5.85
C LEU A 95 -0.66 7.80 5.25
N GLN A 96 -0.01 8.86 5.70
CA GLN A 96 1.35 9.18 5.29
C GLN A 96 2.29 8.73 6.39
N PHE A 97 3.31 7.96 6.03
CA PHE A 97 4.25 7.47 7.03
C PHE A 97 5.11 8.61 7.52
N LEU A 98 5.41 8.62 8.82
CA LEU A 98 6.43 9.51 9.35
C LEU A 98 7.77 9.03 8.79
N PRO A 99 8.83 9.84 8.87
CA PRO A 99 10.11 9.44 8.32
C PRO A 99 10.49 8.05 8.78
N LEU A 100 10.85 7.19 7.83
CA LEU A 100 11.08 5.78 8.13
C LEU A 100 12.39 5.58 8.87
N SER A 101 12.35 4.69 9.87
CA SER A 101 13.57 4.24 10.52
C SER A 101 14.32 3.32 9.57
N LYS A 102 15.58 3.05 9.86
CA LYS A 102 16.34 2.13 9.04
C LYS A 102 15.68 0.75 9.02
N LYS A 103 15.18 0.30 10.18
CA LYS A 103 14.53 -0.99 10.25
C LYS A 103 13.29 -1.05 9.37
N ALA A 104 12.50 0.02 9.36
CA ALA A 104 11.31 0.06 8.53
C ALA A 104 11.68 0.10 7.04
N LYS A 105 12.71 0.87 6.69
CA LYS A 105 13.17 0.94 5.30
C LYS A 105 13.63 -0.43 4.83
N ASP A 106 14.41 -1.12 5.66
CA ASP A 106 14.92 -2.43 5.30
C ASP A 106 13.77 -3.43 5.15
N GLY A 107 12.76 -3.32 6.02
CA GLY A 107 11.60 -4.19 5.94
C GLY A 107 10.82 -3.99 4.65
N PHE A 108 10.55 -2.73 4.29
CA PHE A 108 9.84 -2.44 3.04
C PHE A 108 10.67 -2.88 1.83
N GLN A 109 11.99 -2.71 1.89
CA GLN A 109 12.83 -3.14 0.79
C GLN A 109 12.77 -4.65 0.60
N LYS A 110 12.77 -5.38 1.70
CA LYS A 110 12.67 -6.84 1.64
C LYS A 110 11.36 -7.26 1.01
N VAL A 111 10.25 -6.57 1.34
CA VAL A 111 8.95 -6.88 0.75
C VAL A 111 8.98 -6.63 -0.75
N VAL A 112 9.53 -5.49 -1.17
CA VAL A 112 9.61 -5.16 -2.58
C VAL A 112 10.45 -6.19 -3.32
N ASP A 113 11.59 -6.56 -2.75
CA ASP A 113 12.48 -7.54 -3.37
C ASP A 113 11.78 -8.88 -3.53
N ASP A 114 11.02 -9.31 -2.52
CA ASP A 114 10.30 -10.56 -2.59
C ASP A 114 9.24 -10.53 -3.69
N TYR A 115 8.49 -9.44 -3.77
CA TYR A 115 7.43 -9.30 -4.77
C TYR A 115 8.01 -9.26 -6.19
N VAL A 116 9.12 -8.55 -6.36
CA VAL A 116 9.76 -8.48 -7.67
C VAL A 116 10.29 -9.85 -8.07
N SER A 117 10.91 -10.56 -7.13
CA SER A 117 11.43 -11.89 -7.41
C SER A 117 10.32 -12.85 -7.79
N GLN A 118 9.19 -12.78 -7.09
CA GLN A 118 8.08 -13.65 -7.40
C GLN A 118 7.50 -13.34 -8.78
N ARG A 119 7.37 -12.06 -9.11
CA ARG A 119 6.87 -11.67 -10.42
C ARG A 119 7.80 -12.14 -11.52
N PHE A 120 9.11 -12.07 -11.29
CA PHE A 120 10.07 -12.54 -12.27
C PHE A 120 9.95 -14.05 -12.47
N ALA A 121 9.80 -14.80 -11.38
CA ALA A 121 9.65 -16.24 -11.46
C ALA A 121 8.37 -16.60 -12.22
N ASP A 122 7.28 -15.89 -11.95
CA ASP A 122 6.03 -16.14 -12.65
C ASP A 122 6.18 -15.86 -14.14
N SER A 123 6.91 -14.81 -14.46
CA SER A 123 7.15 -14.46 -15.84
C SER A 123 7.96 -15.54 -16.56
N GLN A 124 8.92 -16.16 -15.88
CA GLN A 124 9.73 -17.22 -16.46
C GLN A 124 8.91 -18.47 -16.70
N ASN A 125 7.90 -18.68 -15.91
CA ASN A 125 7.07 -19.87 -16.03
C ASN A 125 5.93 -19.70 -17.02
N ALA A 126 5.71 -18.50 -17.53
CA ALA A 126 4.60 -18.21 -18.46
C ALA A 126 4.90 -18.61 -19.92
#